data_be39d20b15f24eeb70889739655d0202
#
_entry.id   be39d20b15f24eeb70889739655d0202
#
_cell.length_a   1.000
_cell.length_b   1.000
_cell.length_c   1.000
_cell.angle_alpha   90.00
_cell.angle_beta   90.00
_cell.angle_gamma   90.00
#
_symmetry.space_group_name_H-M   'P 1'
#
loop_
_entity.id
_entity.type
_entity.pdbx_description
1 polymer ?
#
loop_
_entity_poly.entity_id
_entity_poly.type
_entity_poly.pdbx_seq_one_letter_code
_entity_poly.pdbx_strand_id
1 'polypeptide(L)'
;DIKEAAGIFGAASFDVVTSNPPYMNDAHGIKNPGDAKAIARHEVLCTLDDVVREGTRVLKPGGRFYMVHRPRRLIEILQTMKQHGLEPKRMKFVHPYKDREANMVLIEAVRGGGALMKVEAPVIVFDENGEYSQEIRTTYGY
;
A
#
# COMPACT_ATOMS: atom_id res chain seq x y z
N ASP A 1 0.06 -18.57 0.26
CA ASP A 1 0.85 -17.59 -0.49
C ASP A 1 -0.08 -16.70 -1.30
N ILE A 2 0.21 -15.40 -1.33
CA ILE A 2 -0.61 -14.44 -2.11
C ILE A 2 -0.67 -14.82 -3.61
N LYS A 3 0.36 -15.43 -4.14
CA LYS A 3 0.42 -15.89 -5.53
C LYS A 3 -0.65 -16.93 -5.88
N GLU A 4 -1.20 -17.58 -4.89
CA GLU A 4 -2.22 -18.62 -5.03
C GLU A 4 -3.63 -18.15 -4.65
N ALA A 5 -3.75 -16.86 -4.28
CA ALA A 5 -5.00 -16.34 -3.71
C ALA A 5 -6.20 -16.57 -4.63
N ALA A 6 -6.07 -16.29 -5.92
CA ALA A 6 -7.17 -16.51 -6.87
C ALA A 6 -7.50 -18.00 -7.05
N GLY A 7 -6.51 -18.89 -6.92
CA GLY A 7 -6.72 -20.34 -6.96
C GLY A 7 -7.43 -20.87 -5.71
N ILE A 8 -7.15 -20.28 -4.55
CA ILE A 8 -7.71 -20.70 -3.25
C ILE A 8 -9.11 -20.14 -3.06
N PHE A 9 -9.29 -18.84 -3.28
CA PHE A 9 -10.54 -18.13 -2.97
C PHE A 9 -11.47 -17.95 -4.18
N GLY A 10 -10.96 -18.17 -5.38
CA GLY A 10 -11.65 -17.91 -6.62
C GLY A 10 -11.48 -16.46 -7.11
N ALA A 11 -11.49 -16.30 -8.43
CA ALA A 11 -11.49 -14.99 -9.04
C ALA A 11 -12.78 -14.24 -8.73
N ALA A 12 -12.71 -12.90 -8.63
CA ALA A 12 -13.86 -12.04 -8.41
C ALA A 12 -14.74 -12.46 -7.20
N SER A 13 -14.09 -12.81 -6.07
CA SER A 13 -14.76 -13.30 -4.87
C SER A 13 -14.97 -12.23 -3.80
N PHE A 14 -14.19 -11.15 -3.81
CA PHE A 14 -14.18 -10.15 -2.75
C PHE A 14 -14.58 -8.77 -3.23
N ASP A 15 -15.25 -8.02 -2.35
CA ASP A 15 -15.58 -6.61 -2.57
C ASP A 15 -14.43 -5.67 -2.15
N VAL A 16 -13.61 -6.10 -1.18
CA VAL A 16 -12.52 -5.32 -0.61
C VAL A 16 -11.30 -6.19 -0.38
N VAL A 17 -10.15 -5.68 -0.76
CA VAL A 17 -8.83 -6.24 -0.44
C VAL A 17 -7.99 -5.16 0.22
N THR A 18 -7.31 -5.50 1.29
CA THR A 18 -6.34 -4.61 1.94
C THR A 18 -4.95 -5.23 1.91
N SER A 19 -3.94 -4.41 1.77
CA SER A 19 -2.56 -4.85 1.73
C SER A 19 -1.64 -3.88 2.47
N ASN A 20 -0.78 -4.45 3.31
CA ASN A 20 0.35 -3.77 3.89
C ASN A 20 1.60 -4.62 3.57
N PRO A 21 2.07 -4.56 2.31
CA PRO A 21 3.17 -5.43 1.89
C PRO A 21 4.47 -5.06 2.60
N PRO A 22 5.39 -6.02 2.78
CA PRO A 22 6.69 -5.73 3.35
C PRO A 22 7.48 -4.76 2.48
N TYR A 23 8.13 -3.76 3.11
CA TYR A 23 8.85 -2.67 2.45
C TYR A 23 10.30 -3.05 2.08
N MET A 24 10.53 -4.23 1.56
CA MET A 24 11.82 -4.89 1.59
C MET A 24 12.82 -4.50 0.47
N ASN A 25 12.46 -3.60 -0.42
CA ASN A 25 13.39 -3.12 -1.47
C ASN A 25 14.24 -1.92 -1.06
N ASP A 26 14.31 -1.62 0.22
CA ASP A 26 15.22 -0.61 0.75
C ASP A 26 16.62 -1.22 0.95
N ALA A 27 17.28 -1.55 -0.15
CA ALA A 27 18.59 -2.19 -0.17
C ALA A 27 19.72 -1.35 0.51
N HIS A 28 19.41 -0.16 0.96
CA HIS A 28 20.39 0.77 1.51
C HIS A 28 20.65 0.61 3.02
N GLY A 29 20.06 -0.39 3.67
CA GLY A 29 20.24 -0.61 5.10
C GLY A 29 20.71 -2.00 5.52
N ILE A 30 21.01 -2.88 4.57
CA ILE A 30 21.40 -4.26 4.88
C ILE A 30 22.84 -4.28 5.41
N LYS A 31 22.97 -4.46 6.73
CA LYS A 31 24.28 -4.54 7.38
C LYS A 31 24.84 -5.96 7.49
N ASN A 32 24.03 -7.00 7.24
CA ASN A 32 24.41 -8.40 7.40
C ASN A 32 24.07 -9.25 6.17
N PRO A 33 24.99 -10.15 5.72
CA PRO A 33 24.74 -11.06 4.61
C PRO A 33 23.55 -12.01 4.81
N GLY A 34 23.20 -12.33 6.06
CA GLY A 34 22.05 -13.14 6.41
C GLY A 34 20.71 -12.45 6.11
N ASP A 35 20.67 -11.15 6.37
CA ASP A 35 19.48 -10.34 6.10
C ASP A 35 19.24 -10.20 4.60
N ALA A 36 20.31 -10.08 3.80
CA ALA A 36 20.23 -10.04 2.35
C ALA A 36 19.59 -11.30 1.75
N LYS A 37 19.92 -12.48 2.30
CA LYS A 37 19.33 -13.74 1.87
C LYS A 37 17.85 -13.86 2.24
N ALA A 38 17.49 -13.41 3.43
CA ALA A 38 16.10 -13.38 3.89
C ALA A 38 15.26 -12.44 3.02
N ILE A 39 15.80 -11.24 2.74
CA ILE A 39 15.16 -10.24 1.88
C ILE A 39 15.01 -10.76 0.45
N ALA A 40 16.06 -11.29 -0.14
CA ALA A 40 16.01 -11.86 -1.49
C ALA A 40 15.01 -13.02 -1.58
N ARG A 41 14.88 -13.83 -0.53
CA ARG A 41 13.90 -14.91 -0.46
C ARG A 41 12.47 -14.38 -0.41
N HIS A 42 12.21 -13.28 0.30
CA HIS A 42 10.90 -12.62 0.32
C HIS A 42 10.57 -11.97 -1.01
N GLU A 43 11.50 -11.32 -1.67
CA GLU A 43 11.31 -10.77 -3.01
C GLU A 43 10.99 -11.85 -4.04
N VAL A 44 11.66 -12.99 -3.95
CA VAL A 44 11.37 -14.16 -4.80
C VAL A 44 9.98 -14.74 -4.51
N LEU A 45 9.54 -14.70 -3.22
CA LEU A 45 8.26 -15.26 -2.80
C LEU A 45 7.06 -14.33 -3.06
N CYS A 46 7.26 -13.01 -2.97
CA CYS A 46 6.15 -12.05 -3.12
C CYS A 46 6.68 -10.67 -3.52
N THR A 47 6.38 -10.25 -4.73
CA THR A 47 6.70 -8.91 -5.25
C THR A 47 5.49 -7.99 -5.14
N LEU A 48 5.71 -6.68 -5.33
CA LEU A 48 4.63 -5.72 -5.46
C LEU A 48 3.68 -6.10 -6.61
N ASP A 49 4.23 -6.56 -7.74
CA ASP A 49 3.45 -7.04 -8.88
C ASP A 49 2.56 -8.21 -8.49
N ASP A 50 3.08 -9.18 -7.75
CA ASP A 50 2.31 -10.33 -7.26
C ASP A 50 1.13 -9.89 -6.38
N VAL A 51 1.37 -8.96 -5.44
CA VAL A 51 0.33 -8.46 -4.53
C VAL A 51 -0.78 -7.75 -5.29
N VAL A 52 -0.42 -6.86 -6.20
CA VAL A 52 -1.40 -6.09 -6.99
C VAL A 52 -2.14 -7.00 -7.97
N ARG A 53 -1.43 -7.86 -8.68
CA ARG A 53 -2.02 -8.79 -9.64
C ARG A 53 -3.04 -9.72 -8.96
N GLU A 54 -2.62 -10.42 -7.94
CA GLU A 54 -3.49 -11.40 -7.26
C GLU A 54 -4.61 -10.71 -6.47
N GLY A 55 -4.31 -9.59 -5.80
CA GLY A 55 -5.33 -8.80 -5.13
C GLY A 55 -6.40 -8.30 -6.10
N THR A 56 -6.01 -7.86 -7.28
CA THR A 56 -6.95 -7.43 -8.33
C THR A 56 -7.78 -8.60 -8.84
N ARG A 57 -7.17 -9.76 -9.05
CA ARG A 57 -7.88 -10.96 -9.56
C ARG A 57 -8.96 -11.46 -8.62
N VAL A 58 -8.76 -11.39 -7.31
CA VAL A 58 -9.77 -11.82 -6.33
C VAL A 58 -10.86 -10.77 -6.10
N LEU A 59 -10.62 -9.52 -6.47
CA LEU A 59 -11.64 -8.47 -6.42
C LEU A 59 -12.70 -8.66 -7.50
N LYS A 60 -13.94 -8.38 -7.13
CA LYS A 60 -15.03 -8.18 -8.12
C LYS A 60 -14.76 -6.92 -8.94
N PRO A 61 -15.27 -6.82 -10.20
CA PRO A 61 -15.32 -5.54 -10.91
C PRO A 61 -15.98 -4.47 -10.04
N GLY A 62 -15.35 -3.29 -9.92
CA GLY A 62 -15.77 -2.23 -9.02
C GLY A 62 -15.36 -2.43 -7.56
N GLY A 63 -14.74 -3.54 -7.22
CA GLY A 63 -14.18 -3.79 -5.88
C GLY A 63 -13.03 -2.86 -5.55
N ARG A 64 -12.77 -2.66 -4.27
CA ARG A 64 -11.81 -1.68 -3.76
C ARG A 64 -10.59 -2.35 -3.18
N PHE A 65 -9.43 -1.80 -3.54
CA PHE A 65 -8.13 -2.22 -3.04
C PHE A 65 -7.53 -1.08 -2.21
N TYR A 66 -7.10 -1.40 -0.99
CA TYR A 66 -6.42 -0.45 -0.12
C TYR A 66 -5.00 -0.89 0.13
N MET A 67 -4.04 0.01 -0.04
CA MET A 67 -2.63 -0.27 0.17
C MET A 67 -1.99 0.78 1.07
N VAL A 68 -1.17 0.33 2.00
CA VAL A 68 -0.23 1.15 2.77
C VAL A 68 1.17 0.85 2.27
N HIS A 69 1.93 1.87 1.92
CA HIS A 69 3.29 1.68 1.42
C HIS A 69 4.18 2.90 1.69
N ARG A 70 5.44 2.80 1.28
CA ARG A 70 6.39 3.92 1.35
C ARG A 70 6.20 4.88 0.17
N PRO A 71 6.22 6.21 0.39
CA PRO A 71 6.02 7.20 -0.66
C PRO A 71 7.05 7.13 -1.79
N ARG A 72 8.28 6.74 -1.48
CA ARG A 72 9.37 6.63 -2.48
C ARG A 72 9.09 5.61 -3.57
N ARG A 73 8.19 4.66 -3.34
CA ARG A 73 7.78 3.66 -4.31
C ARG A 73 6.47 4.02 -5.03
N LEU A 74 5.98 5.22 -4.84
CA LEU A 74 4.66 5.63 -5.34
C LEU A 74 4.51 5.47 -6.86
N ILE A 75 5.51 5.89 -7.63
CA ILE A 75 5.47 5.77 -9.11
C ILE A 75 5.32 4.30 -9.52
N GLU A 76 6.13 3.41 -8.94
CA GLU A 76 6.07 1.98 -9.22
C GLU A 76 4.70 1.38 -8.83
N ILE A 77 4.18 1.78 -7.67
CA ILE A 77 2.88 1.31 -7.18
C ILE A 77 1.77 1.70 -8.17
N LEU A 78 1.71 2.96 -8.55
CA LEU A 78 0.67 3.47 -9.46
C LEU A 78 0.76 2.81 -10.84
N GLN A 79 1.97 2.65 -11.38
CA GLN A 79 2.19 1.96 -12.64
C GLN A 79 1.76 0.50 -12.58
N THR A 80 2.12 -0.21 -11.52
CA THR A 80 1.76 -1.62 -11.32
C THR A 80 0.25 -1.79 -11.19
N MET A 81 -0.43 -0.91 -10.45
CA MET A 81 -1.89 -0.91 -10.35
C MET A 81 -2.53 -0.73 -11.73
N LYS A 82 -2.07 0.26 -12.49
CA LYS A 82 -2.60 0.53 -13.84
C LYS A 82 -2.40 -0.66 -14.78
N GLN A 83 -1.25 -1.34 -14.72
CA GLN A 83 -0.97 -2.52 -15.54
C GLN A 83 -1.94 -3.67 -15.30
N HIS A 84 -2.47 -3.80 -14.09
CA HIS A 84 -3.39 -4.88 -13.72
C HIS A 84 -4.88 -4.46 -13.71
N GLY A 85 -5.20 -3.30 -14.26
CA GLY A 85 -6.58 -2.82 -14.34
C GLY A 85 -7.16 -2.33 -13.02
N LEU A 86 -6.27 -1.94 -12.10
CA LEU A 86 -6.61 -1.36 -10.81
C LEU A 86 -6.37 0.14 -10.87
N GLU A 87 -7.43 0.94 -10.89
CA GLU A 87 -7.34 2.39 -11.03
C GLU A 87 -7.20 3.06 -9.67
N PRO A 88 -6.08 3.76 -9.38
CA PRO A 88 -5.95 4.55 -8.16
C PRO A 88 -6.99 5.68 -8.14
N LYS A 89 -7.77 5.78 -7.06
CA LYS A 89 -8.88 6.73 -6.96
C LYS A 89 -8.71 7.76 -5.85
N ARG A 90 -8.08 7.39 -4.74
CA ARG A 90 -7.78 8.32 -3.64
C ARG A 90 -6.40 8.01 -3.08
N MET A 91 -5.73 9.05 -2.64
CA MET A 91 -4.42 8.93 -2.01
C MET A 91 -4.31 9.91 -0.86
N LYS A 92 -3.67 9.49 0.21
CA LYS A 92 -3.40 10.31 1.38
C LYS A 92 -1.99 10.03 1.88
N PHE A 93 -1.20 11.07 2.09
CA PHE A 93 0.12 10.95 2.71
C PHE A 93 0.02 11.00 4.23
N VAL A 94 0.91 10.30 4.91
CA VAL A 94 1.04 10.31 6.36
C VAL A 94 2.40 10.87 6.72
N HIS A 95 2.41 11.96 7.48
CA HIS A 95 3.61 12.63 7.97
C HIS A 95 3.73 12.41 9.48
N PRO A 96 4.93 12.10 10.00
CA PRO A 96 5.12 12.04 11.46
C PRO A 96 4.89 13.38 12.12
N TYR A 97 5.42 14.46 11.51
CA TYR A 97 5.23 15.87 11.90
C TYR A 97 4.94 16.71 10.67
N LYS A 98 4.27 17.84 10.85
CA LYS A 98 3.87 18.72 9.74
C LYS A 98 5.05 19.27 8.91
N ASP A 99 6.23 19.37 9.50
CA ASP A 99 7.46 19.88 8.89
C ASP A 99 8.43 18.77 8.46
N ARG A 100 7.99 17.51 8.50
CA ARG A 100 8.75 16.34 8.06
C ARG A 100 8.14 15.74 6.82
N GLU A 101 8.97 15.04 6.04
CA GLU A 101 8.51 14.29 4.88
C GLU A 101 7.49 13.21 5.26
N ALA A 102 6.61 12.89 4.33
CA ALA A 102 5.73 11.74 4.48
C ALA A 102 6.55 10.46 4.60
N ASN A 103 6.18 9.59 5.53
CA ASN A 103 6.78 8.27 5.69
C ASN A 103 5.87 7.11 5.28
N MET A 104 4.62 7.39 5.02
CA MET A 104 3.65 6.43 4.46
C MET A 104 2.73 7.11 3.45
N VAL A 105 2.20 6.29 2.55
CA VAL A 105 1.12 6.66 1.63
C VAL A 105 0.01 5.63 1.73
N LEU A 106 -1.22 6.12 1.80
CA LEU A 106 -2.44 5.31 1.77
C LEU A 106 -3.07 5.48 0.39
N ILE A 107 -3.38 4.37 -0.28
CA ILE A 107 -3.93 4.40 -1.62
C ILE A 107 -5.20 3.54 -1.65
N GLU A 108 -6.29 4.13 -2.15
CA GLU A 108 -7.50 3.40 -2.54
C GLU A 108 -7.54 3.31 -4.05
N ALA A 109 -7.70 2.11 -4.55
CA ALA A 109 -7.85 1.85 -5.98
C ALA A 109 -9.10 1.01 -6.24
N VAL A 110 -9.66 1.10 -7.44
CA VAL A 110 -10.89 0.40 -7.84
C VAL A 110 -10.61 -0.45 -9.06
N ARG A 111 -11.00 -1.72 -9.01
CA ARG A 111 -10.89 -2.59 -10.17
C ARG A 111 -11.81 -2.13 -11.30
N GLY A 112 -11.21 -1.82 -12.45
CA GLY A 112 -11.93 -1.30 -13.61
C GLY A 112 -12.49 0.11 -13.42
N GLY A 113 -11.99 0.87 -12.42
CA GLY A 113 -12.42 2.23 -12.17
C GLY A 113 -12.07 3.21 -13.27
N GLY A 114 -12.82 4.30 -13.34
CA GLY A 114 -12.57 5.39 -14.27
C GLY A 114 -11.36 6.24 -13.86
N ALA A 115 -10.81 7.01 -14.81
CA ALA A 115 -9.68 7.89 -14.59
C ALA A 115 -9.94 8.98 -13.54
N LEU A 116 -8.89 9.66 -13.15
CA LEU A 116 -8.78 10.73 -12.19
C LEU A 116 -8.71 10.26 -10.74
N MET A 117 -7.73 10.79 -10.04
CA MET A 117 -7.44 10.46 -8.65
C MET A 117 -7.57 11.72 -7.79
N LYS A 118 -8.15 11.57 -6.59
CA LYS A 118 -8.18 12.60 -5.57
C LYS A 118 -6.99 12.43 -4.62
N VAL A 119 -6.20 13.48 -4.45
CA VAL A 119 -5.18 13.57 -3.40
C VAL A 119 -5.80 14.33 -2.22
N GLU A 120 -6.00 13.63 -1.13
CA GLU A 120 -6.63 14.19 0.07
C GLU A 120 -5.60 14.93 0.95
N ALA A 121 -6.09 15.74 1.88
CA ALA A 121 -5.24 16.38 2.87
C ALA A 121 -4.46 15.32 3.67
N PRO A 122 -3.18 15.59 3.99
CA PRO A 122 -2.34 14.60 4.67
C PRO A 122 -2.76 14.39 6.12
N VAL A 123 -2.42 13.21 6.66
CA VAL A 123 -2.48 12.93 8.09
C VAL A 123 -1.18 13.37 8.74
N ILE A 124 -1.25 14.15 9.81
CA ILE A 124 -0.12 14.49 10.65
C ILE A 124 -0.25 13.68 11.94
N VAL A 125 0.73 12.84 12.25
CA VAL A 125 0.64 11.90 13.37
C VAL A 125 0.84 12.60 14.70
N PHE A 126 1.88 13.42 14.83
CA PHE A 126 2.25 14.08 16.06
C PHE A 126 2.09 15.61 16.00
N ASP A 127 1.67 16.20 17.12
CA ASP A 127 1.60 17.64 17.28
C ASP A 127 2.97 18.26 17.65
N GLU A 128 2.99 19.56 17.91
CA GLU A 128 4.21 20.32 18.24
C GLU A 128 4.86 19.84 19.55
N ASN A 129 4.11 19.19 20.43
CA ASN A 129 4.58 18.67 21.72
C ASN A 129 5.01 17.19 21.65
N GLY A 130 4.97 16.57 20.47
CA GLY A 130 5.29 15.16 20.29
C GLY A 130 4.18 14.22 20.75
N GLU A 131 2.99 14.71 21.01
CA GLU A 131 1.81 13.94 21.34
C GLU A 131 1.00 13.63 20.07
N TYR A 132 0.13 12.62 20.11
CA TYR A 132 -0.76 12.33 18.99
C TYR A 132 -1.62 13.55 18.65
N SER A 133 -1.72 13.85 17.35
CA SER A 133 -2.58 14.91 16.84
C SER A 133 -4.05 14.65 17.17
N GLN A 134 -4.88 15.68 17.09
CA GLN A 134 -6.31 15.54 17.30
C GLN A 134 -6.95 14.57 16.32
N GLU A 135 -6.51 14.55 15.07
CA GLU A 135 -6.98 13.61 14.06
C GLU A 135 -6.71 12.16 14.46
N ILE A 136 -5.50 11.86 14.93
CA ILE A 136 -5.14 10.50 15.38
C ILE A 136 -5.96 10.11 16.61
N ARG A 137 -6.09 11.00 17.58
CA ARG A 137 -6.90 10.75 18.79
C ARG A 137 -8.35 10.44 18.43
N THR A 138 -8.93 11.23 17.55
CA THR A 138 -10.32 11.03 17.11
C THR A 138 -10.48 9.70 16.36
N THR A 139 -9.55 9.39 15.47
CA THR A 139 -9.62 8.16 14.64
C THR A 139 -9.47 6.90 15.47
N TYR A 140 -8.58 6.89 16.46
CA TYR A 140 -8.25 5.70 17.25
C TYR A 140 -8.87 5.69 18.65
N GLY A 141 -9.59 6.74 19.05
CA GLY A 141 -10.26 6.82 20.36
C GLY A 141 -9.32 7.04 21.55
N TYR A 142 -8.19 7.69 21.30
CA TYR A 142 -7.22 8.05 22.36
C TYR A 142 -7.64 9.29 23.13
#